data_5c26053339773f9c7ea18dde011b3d6a
#
_entry.id   5c26053339773f9c7ea18dde011b3d6a
#
_cell.length_a   1.000
_cell.length_b   1.000
_cell.length_c   1.000
_cell.angle_alpha   90.00
_cell.angle_beta   90.00
_cell.angle_gamma   90.00
#
_symmetry.space_group_name_H-M   'P 1'
#
loop_
_entity.id
_entity.type
_entity.pdbx_description
1 polymer ?
#
loop_
_entity_poly.entity_id
_entity_poly.type
_entity_poly.pdbx_seq_one_letter_code
_entity_poly.pdbx_strand_id
1 'polypeptide(L)'
;MERSGIKQQHLSETIQIQQHNTMNTTKKIASALISVFDKNGLEPIVKALHQNNVTIYSTGGTETFIKDLGIPVVAVEDITAFPEILGGRVKTLHPKIFGGILNRQDHAGDVEQMKEFNIPQIDLVIVDLYPFEKTVASGASEQDIIEKIDIGGIS
;
A
#
# COMPACT_ATOMS: atom_id res chain seq x y z
N MET A 1 38.44 18.11 -37.84
CA MET A 1 37.28 17.21 -38.08
C MET A 1 37.13 16.07 -37.05
N GLU A 2 37.66 16.20 -35.83
CA GLU A 2 37.64 15.10 -34.82
C GLU A 2 36.66 15.25 -33.65
N ARG A 3 35.92 16.36 -33.54
CA ARG A 3 35.03 16.60 -32.40
C ARG A 3 33.62 15.96 -32.53
N SER A 4 33.25 15.46 -33.70
CA SER A 4 31.93 14.87 -33.95
C SER A 4 31.83 13.39 -33.53
N GLY A 5 32.95 12.64 -33.65
CA GLY A 5 32.99 11.20 -33.33
C GLY A 5 32.87 10.89 -31.82
N ILE A 6 33.49 11.71 -30.97
CA ILE A 6 33.51 11.49 -29.52
C ILE A 6 32.13 11.69 -28.90
N LYS A 7 31.34 12.66 -29.37
CA LYS A 7 29.97 12.88 -28.88
C LYS A 7 29.00 11.77 -29.26
N GLN A 8 29.18 11.17 -30.46
CA GLN A 8 28.33 10.05 -30.88
C GLN A 8 28.67 8.76 -30.13
N GLN A 9 29.92 8.51 -29.80
CA GLN A 9 30.31 7.36 -28.97
C GLN A 9 29.76 7.46 -27.55
N HIS A 10 29.91 8.62 -26.90
CA HIS A 10 29.34 8.83 -25.55
C HIS A 10 27.80 8.72 -25.50
N LEU A 11 27.11 9.18 -26.56
CA LEU A 11 25.67 9.03 -26.65
C LEU A 11 25.24 7.57 -26.82
N SER A 12 25.95 6.79 -27.61
CA SER A 12 25.65 5.37 -27.82
C SER A 12 25.95 4.53 -26.57
N GLU A 13 27.01 4.82 -25.84
CA GLU A 13 27.32 4.17 -24.56
C GLU A 13 26.29 4.51 -23.49
N THR A 14 25.84 5.76 -23.40
CA THR A 14 24.80 6.18 -22.46
C THR A 14 23.44 5.51 -22.78
N ILE A 15 23.10 5.38 -24.06
CA ILE A 15 21.87 4.69 -24.49
C ILE A 15 21.96 3.18 -24.22
N GLN A 16 23.14 2.56 -24.42
CA GLN A 16 23.34 1.14 -24.10
C GLN A 16 23.28 0.87 -22.59
N ILE A 17 23.77 1.76 -21.74
CA ILE A 17 23.67 1.65 -20.28
C ILE A 17 22.20 1.77 -19.82
N GLN A 18 21.41 2.62 -20.46
CA GLN A 18 19.97 2.72 -20.15
C GLN A 18 19.16 1.50 -20.62
N GLN A 19 19.56 0.84 -21.71
CA GLN A 19 18.88 -0.37 -22.19
C GLN A 19 19.25 -1.64 -21.42
N HIS A 20 20.36 -1.68 -20.68
CA HIS A 20 20.77 -2.84 -19.88
C HIS A 20 20.17 -2.89 -18.47
N ASN A 21 19.48 -1.84 -18.04
CA ASN A 21 18.92 -1.75 -16.69
C ASN A 21 17.42 -2.06 -16.58
N THR A 22 16.78 -2.59 -17.62
CA THR A 22 15.51 -3.30 -17.49
C THR A 22 15.77 -4.77 -17.17
N MET A 23 16.46 -5.05 -16.08
CA MET A 23 16.28 -6.32 -15.41
C MET A 23 14.83 -6.36 -14.95
N ASN A 24 14.12 -7.32 -15.48
CA ASN A 24 12.75 -7.68 -15.07
C ASN A 24 12.84 -8.22 -13.64
N THR A 25 13.10 -7.35 -12.67
CA THR A 25 13.13 -7.69 -11.25
C THR A 25 11.69 -7.85 -10.79
N THR A 26 11.15 -9.07 -10.96
CA THR A 26 9.88 -9.43 -10.33
C THR A 26 10.08 -9.42 -8.83
N LYS A 27 9.42 -8.50 -8.13
CA LYS A 27 9.39 -8.47 -6.67
C LYS A 27 8.34 -9.46 -6.19
N LYS A 28 8.74 -10.38 -5.32
CA LYS A 28 7.80 -11.28 -4.65
C LYS A 28 7.04 -10.46 -3.60
N ILE A 29 5.71 -10.46 -3.67
CA ILE A 29 4.84 -9.89 -2.64
C ILE A 29 4.82 -10.87 -1.47
N ALA A 30 5.26 -10.42 -0.29
CA ALA A 30 5.22 -11.19 0.96
C ALA A 30 4.17 -10.64 1.94
N SER A 31 3.74 -9.40 1.76
CA SER A 31 2.79 -8.72 2.63
C SER A 31 1.88 -7.76 1.86
N ALA A 32 0.65 -7.59 2.33
CA ALA A 32 -0.34 -6.72 1.72
C ALA A 32 -1.16 -5.98 2.79
N LEU A 33 -1.32 -4.68 2.65
CA LEU A 33 -2.30 -3.89 3.41
C LEU A 33 -3.56 -3.75 2.57
N ILE A 34 -4.70 -4.14 3.13
CA ILE A 34 -5.99 -4.08 2.44
C ILE A 34 -6.99 -3.31 3.31
N SER A 35 -7.47 -2.19 2.81
CA SER A 35 -8.50 -1.37 3.47
C SER A 35 -9.41 -0.75 2.40
N VAL A 36 -10.56 -1.37 2.17
CA VAL A 36 -11.49 -0.95 1.12
C VAL A 36 -12.88 -0.71 1.67
N PHE A 37 -13.59 0.25 1.11
CA PHE A 37 -15.00 0.47 1.36
C PHE A 37 -15.86 -0.55 0.62
N ASP A 38 -15.63 -0.72 -0.70
CA ASP A 38 -16.33 -1.70 -1.54
C ASP A 38 -15.60 -3.05 -1.53
N LYS A 39 -16.31 -4.13 -1.11
CA LYS A 39 -15.78 -5.49 -1.07
C LYS A 39 -16.06 -6.29 -2.35
N ASN A 40 -16.74 -5.69 -3.34
CA ASN A 40 -17.01 -6.37 -4.61
C ASN A 40 -15.71 -6.75 -5.32
N GLY A 41 -15.56 -8.02 -5.66
CA GLY A 41 -14.35 -8.54 -6.30
C GLY A 41 -13.13 -8.71 -5.37
N LEU A 42 -13.23 -8.42 -4.07
CA LEU A 42 -12.12 -8.56 -3.13
C LEU A 42 -11.84 -10.04 -2.78
N GLU A 43 -12.86 -10.88 -2.68
CA GLU A 43 -12.73 -12.28 -2.27
C GLU A 43 -11.69 -13.07 -3.09
N PRO A 44 -11.73 -13.10 -4.45
CA PRO A 44 -10.72 -13.83 -5.22
C PRO A 44 -9.30 -13.29 -5.01
N ILE A 45 -9.15 -12.00 -4.75
CA ILE A 45 -7.85 -11.36 -4.50
C ILE A 45 -7.27 -11.85 -3.17
N VAL A 46 -8.03 -11.77 -2.08
CA VAL A 46 -7.55 -12.22 -0.76
C VAL A 46 -7.29 -13.71 -0.72
N LYS A 47 -8.10 -14.53 -1.41
CA LYS A 47 -7.85 -15.96 -1.58
C LYS A 47 -6.54 -16.23 -2.30
N ALA A 48 -6.26 -15.53 -3.39
CA ALA A 48 -5.02 -15.65 -4.13
C ALA A 48 -3.80 -15.24 -3.29
N LEU A 49 -3.90 -14.13 -2.54
CA LEU A 49 -2.84 -13.70 -1.63
C LEU A 49 -2.57 -14.75 -0.56
N HIS A 50 -3.61 -15.28 0.08
CA HIS A 50 -3.49 -16.33 1.09
C HIS A 50 -2.85 -17.61 0.54
N GLN A 51 -3.27 -18.08 -0.64
CA GLN A 51 -2.70 -19.24 -1.32
C GLN A 51 -1.21 -19.09 -1.64
N ASN A 52 -0.75 -17.85 -1.82
CA ASN A 52 0.64 -17.51 -2.05
C ASN A 52 1.42 -17.17 -0.76
N ASN A 53 0.85 -17.46 0.42
CA ASN A 53 1.44 -17.20 1.73
C ASN A 53 1.78 -15.71 1.96
N VAL A 54 0.99 -14.79 1.41
CA VAL A 54 1.13 -13.35 1.66
C VAL A 54 0.49 -13.04 3.02
N THR A 55 1.22 -12.35 3.89
CA THR A 55 0.67 -11.83 5.14
C THR A 55 -0.27 -10.67 4.82
N ILE A 56 -1.51 -10.76 5.29
CA ILE A 56 -2.52 -9.72 5.05
C ILE A 56 -2.68 -8.88 6.32
N TYR A 57 -2.50 -7.57 6.17
CA TYR A 57 -2.82 -6.55 7.16
C TYR A 57 -4.14 -5.88 6.79
N SER A 58 -5.02 -5.67 7.75
CA SER A 58 -6.30 -5.01 7.49
C SER A 58 -6.87 -4.36 8.74
N THR A 59 -7.96 -3.63 8.59
CA THR A 59 -8.64 -2.94 9.69
C THR A 59 -10.15 -2.86 9.43
N GLY A 60 -10.93 -2.70 10.50
CA GLY A 60 -12.37 -2.45 10.46
C GLY A 60 -13.16 -3.46 9.63
N GLY A 61 -14.11 -2.99 8.82
CA GLY A 61 -15.00 -3.84 8.05
C GLY A 61 -14.32 -4.71 6.99
N THR A 62 -13.13 -4.33 6.51
CA THR A 62 -12.35 -5.16 5.56
C THR A 62 -11.71 -6.33 6.31
N GLU A 63 -11.19 -6.11 7.49
CA GLU A 63 -10.65 -7.15 8.35
C GLU A 63 -11.73 -8.20 8.69
N THR A 64 -12.91 -7.74 9.11
CA THR A 64 -14.06 -8.63 9.38
C THR A 64 -14.41 -9.47 8.14
N PHE A 65 -14.52 -8.84 6.98
CA PHE A 65 -14.81 -9.55 5.73
C PHE A 65 -13.77 -10.65 5.43
N ILE A 66 -12.48 -10.37 5.63
CA ILE A 66 -11.40 -11.36 5.39
C ILE A 66 -11.47 -12.50 6.40
N LYS A 67 -11.75 -12.20 7.67
CA LYS A 67 -11.94 -13.21 8.74
C LYS A 67 -13.13 -14.13 8.45
N ASP A 68 -14.24 -13.58 7.95
CA ASP A 68 -15.46 -14.33 7.61
C ASP A 68 -15.21 -15.32 6.44
N LEU A 69 -14.21 -15.05 5.59
CA LEU A 69 -13.75 -16.00 4.57
C LEU A 69 -12.84 -17.12 5.13
N GLY A 70 -12.56 -17.12 6.43
CA GLY A 70 -11.64 -18.05 7.08
C GLY A 70 -10.16 -17.81 6.75
N ILE A 71 -9.81 -16.61 6.28
CA ILE A 71 -8.44 -16.25 5.91
C ILE A 71 -7.77 -15.52 7.09
N PRO A 72 -6.58 -15.96 7.53
CA PRO A 72 -5.81 -15.26 8.54
C PRO A 72 -5.48 -13.82 8.13
N VAL A 73 -5.72 -12.87 9.03
CA VAL A 73 -5.44 -11.45 8.84
C VAL A 73 -4.92 -10.86 10.14
N VAL A 74 -3.93 -9.98 10.04
CA VAL A 74 -3.35 -9.25 11.17
C VAL A 74 -4.02 -7.87 11.22
N ALA A 75 -4.57 -7.54 12.37
CA ALA A 75 -5.18 -6.22 12.56
C ALA A 75 -4.13 -5.11 12.57
N VAL A 76 -4.44 -3.97 11.99
CA VAL A 76 -3.57 -2.79 12.03
C VAL A 76 -3.32 -2.35 13.47
N GLU A 77 -4.30 -2.48 14.33
CA GLU A 77 -4.21 -2.19 15.77
C GLU A 77 -3.14 -3.03 16.49
N ASP A 78 -2.92 -4.27 16.06
CA ASP A 78 -1.87 -5.14 16.61
C ASP A 78 -0.46 -4.65 16.22
N ILE A 79 -0.33 -4.03 15.04
CA ILE A 79 0.94 -3.46 14.55
C ILE A 79 1.24 -2.14 15.25
N THR A 80 0.23 -1.27 15.33
CA THR A 80 0.39 0.10 15.82
C THR A 80 0.36 0.18 17.34
N ALA A 81 -0.23 -0.81 18.00
CA ALA A 81 -0.61 -0.80 19.42
C ALA A 81 -1.50 0.41 19.76
N PHE A 82 -2.27 0.88 18.78
CA PHE A 82 -3.16 2.02 18.91
C PHE A 82 -4.54 1.66 18.35
N PRO A 83 -5.64 1.85 19.12
CA PRO A 83 -6.97 1.54 18.64
C PRO A 83 -7.43 2.50 17.55
N GLU A 84 -8.39 2.07 16.74
CA GLU A 84 -9.09 3.00 15.88
C GLU A 84 -9.88 4.01 16.72
N ILE A 85 -9.84 5.27 16.33
CA ILE A 85 -10.53 6.37 17.05
C ILE A 85 -11.39 7.19 16.11
N LEU A 86 -12.21 8.07 16.68
CA LEU A 86 -13.09 8.96 15.94
C LEU A 86 -14.03 8.21 14.98
N GLY A 87 -14.57 7.07 15.43
CA GLY A 87 -15.47 6.25 14.62
C GLY A 87 -14.78 5.55 13.45
N GLY A 88 -13.50 5.19 13.60
CA GLY A 88 -12.72 4.51 12.57
C GLY A 88 -12.14 5.45 11.48
N ARG A 89 -12.26 6.76 11.65
CA ARG A 89 -11.66 7.74 10.71
C ARG A 89 -10.14 7.85 10.85
N VAL A 90 -9.60 7.46 12.01
CA VAL A 90 -8.15 7.42 12.28
C VAL A 90 -7.78 6.01 12.71
N LYS A 91 -7.07 5.30 11.85
CA LYS A 91 -6.66 3.90 12.07
C LYS A 91 -5.37 3.52 11.35
N THR A 92 -5.12 4.03 10.15
CA THR A 92 -3.93 3.72 9.35
C THR A 92 -2.88 4.83 9.37
N LEU A 93 -3.23 6.05 9.81
CA LEU A 93 -2.31 7.20 9.90
C LEU A 93 -1.32 7.02 11.07
N HIS A 94 -0.39 6.11 10.89
CA HIS A 94 0.60 5.76 11.92
C HIS A 94 1.97 5.51 11.28
N PRO A 95 3.09 5.95 11.91
CA PRO A 95 4.44 5.77 11.36
C PRO A 95 4.79 4.34 10.99
N LYS A 96 4.30 3.34 11.72
CA LYS A 96 4.53 1.93 11.40
C LYS A 96 3.86 1.50 10.09
N ILE A 97 2.70 2.05 9.76
CA ILE A 97 2.00 1.73 8.51
C ILE A 97 2.67 2.45 7.35
N PHE A 98 2.83 3.77 7.45
CA PHE A 98 3.46 4.56 6.38
C PHE A 98 4.94 4.20 6.18
N GLY A 99 5.68 3.91 7.25
CA GLY A 99 7.05 3.41 7.15
C GLY A 99 7.11 2.08 6.43
N GLY A 100 6.17 1.17 6.70
CA GLY A 100 6.04 -0.11 6.00
C GLY A 100 5.79 0.04 4.50
N ILE A 101 5.06 1.07 4.08
CA ILE A 101 4.75 1.36 2.68
C ILE A 101 5.92 2.08 1.98
N LEU A 102 6.50 3.08 2.64
CA LEU A 102 7.43 4.04 2.02
C LEU A 102 8.90 3.62 2.09
N ASN A 103 9.25 2.55 2.81
CA ASN A 103 10.64 2.14 2.97
C ASN A 103 11.29 1.74 1.64
N ARG A 104 12.57 2.07 1.52
CA ARG A 104 13.44 1.63 0.42
C ARG A 104 14.19 0.39 0.87
N GLN A 105 13.83 -0.77 0.34
CA GLN A 105 14.34 -2.07 0.79
C GLN A 105 15.84 -2.29 0.51
N ASP A 106 16.38 -1.54 -0.44
CA ASP A 106 17.79 -1.52 -0.84
C ASP A 106 18.61 -0.43 -0.13
N HIS A 107 17.97 0.39 0.74
CA HIS A 107 18.62 1.47 1.46
C HIS A 107 18.91 1.05 2.91
N ALA A 108 20.21 0.90 3.25
CA ALA A 108 20.63 0.37 4.56
C ALA A 108 20.04 1.13 5.77
N GLY A 109 19.95 2.46 5.70
CA GLY A 109 19.39 3.28 6.79
C GLY A 109 17.88 3.03 6.99
N ASP A 110 17.12 2.81 5.92
CA ASP A 110 15.70 2.49 6.02
C ASP A 110 15.53 1.10 6.67
N VAL A 111 16.33 0.13 6.22
CA VAL A 111 16.31 -1.25 6.77
C VAL A 111 16.65 -1.27 8.27
N GLU A 112 17.60 -0.44 8.71
CA GLU A 112 17.96 -0.32 10.12
C GLU A 112 16.82 0.28 10.95
N GLN A 113 16.21 1.38 10.49
CA GLN A 113 15.07 2.01 11.16
C GLN A 113 13.84 1.09 11.20
N MET A 114 13.57 0.34 10.12
CA MET A 114 12.49 -0.65 10.10
C MET A 114 12.63 -1.68 11.23
N LYS A 115 13.86 -2.14 11.48
CA LYS A 115 14.17 -3.08 12.57
C LYS A 115 14.08 -2.40 13.94
N GLU A 116 14.68 -1.22 14.09
CA GLU A 116 14.70 -0.45 15.34
C GLU A 116 13.29 -0.17 15.86
N PHE A 117 12.39 0.28 14.97
CA PHE A 117 11.03 0.67 15.34
C PHE A 117 9.99 -0.44 15.15
N ASN A 118 10.43 -1.67 14.84
CA ASN A 118 9.55 -2.82 14.59
C ASN A 118 8.45 -2.47 13.57
N ILE A 119 8.86 -1.93 12.42
CA ILE A 119 7.98 -1.58 11.31
C ILE A 119 7.88 -2.79 10.39
N PRO A 120 6.69 -3.36 10.14
CA PRO A 120 6.52 -4.44 9.17
C PRO A 120 6.66 -3.90 7.76
N GLN A 121 7.25 -4.69 6.87
CA GLN A 121 7.25 -4.35 5.47
C GLN A 121 5.85 -4.52 4.88
N ILE A 122 5.46 -3.61 3.98
CA ILE A 122 4.23 -3.68 3.21
C ILE A 122 4.58 -3.60 1.74
N ASP A 123 4.40 -4.74 1.01
CA ASP A 123 4.79 -4.86 -0.39
C ASP A 123 3.68 -4.47 -1.35
N LEU A 124 2.43 -4.61 -0.92
CA LEU A 124 1.24 -4.31 -1.71
C LEU A 124 0.24 -3.53 -0.86
N VAL A 125 -0.36 -2.52 -1.46
CA VAL A 125 -1.45 -1.75 -0.84
C VAL A 125 -2.67 -1.84 -1.74
N ILE A 126 -3.81 -2.22 -1.16
CA ILE A 126 -5.11 -2.25 -1.83
C ILE A 126 -6.07 -1.39 -1.02
N VAL A 127 -6.41 -0.24 -1.55
CA VAL A 127 -7.32 0.72 -0.94
C VAL A 127 -8.30 1.25 -1.98
N ASP A 128 -9.45 1.71 -1.53
CA ASP A 128 -10.36 2.52 -2.31
C ASP A 128 -10.78 3.76 -1.50
N LEU A 129 -11.30 4.74 -2.17
CA LEU A 129 -11.83 5.93 -1.53
C LEU A 129 -13.32 5.75 -1.21
N TYR A 130 -13.76 6.36 -0.12
CA TYR A 130 -15.20 6.50 0.16
C TYR A 130 -15.90 7.19 -1.02
N PRO A 131 -17.16 6.82 -1.33
CA PRO A 131 -17.90 7.35 -2.47
C PRO A 131 -18.41 8.78 -2.22
N PHE A 132 -17.50 9.74 -1.95
CA PHE A 132 -17.82 11.11 -1.59
C PHE A 132 -18.73 11.79 -2.63
N GLU A 133 -18.33 11.76 -3.91
CA GLU A 133 -19.11 12.38 -4.99
C GLU A 133 -20.52 11.81 -5.13
N LYS A 134 -20.65 10.48 -5.01
CA LYS A 134 -21.97 9.81 -5.06
C LYS A 134 -22.83 10.21 -3.87
N THR A 135 -22.23 10.36 -2.68
CA THR A 135 -22.93 10.79 -1.46
C THR A 135 -23.43 12.22 -1.61
N VAL A 136 -22.61 13.13 -2.11
CA VAL A 136 -23.03 14.52 -2.42
C VAL A 136 -24.18 14.53 -3.44
N ALA A 137 -24.02 13.77 -4.53
CA ALA A 137 -25.04 13.74 -5.60
C ALA A 137 -26.37 13.11 -5.17
N SER A 138 -26.38 12.27 -4.11
CA SER A 138 -27.60 11.69 -3.56
C SER A 138 -28.46 12.65 -2.73
N GLY A 139 -27.98 13.86 -2.44
CA GLY A 139 -28.64 14.81 -1.55
C GLY A 139 -28.60 14.39 -0.08
N ALA A 140 -27.57 13.62 0.31
CA ALA A 140 -27.36 13.20 1.70
C ALA A 140 -27.16 14.41 2.63
N SER A 141 -27.32 14.18 3.95
CA SER A 141 -27.09 15.22 4.94
C SER A 141 -25.62 15.69 4.94
N GLU A 142 -25.38 16.92 5.40
CA GLU A 142 -24.01 17.45 5.56
C GLU A 142 -23.15 16.52 6.43
N GLN A 143 -23.72 15.96 7.49
CA GLN A 143 -23.03 15.03 8.37
C GLN A 143 -22.61 13.75 7.62
N ASP A 144 -23.49 13.18 6.80
CA ASP A 144 -23.18 11.98 6.00
C ASP A 144 -22.12 12.26 4.96
N ILE A 145 -22.10 13.48 4.40
CA ILE A 145 -21.07 13.90 3.43
C ILE A 145 -19.71 14.04 4.13
N ILE A 146 -19.67 14.67 5.31
CA ILE A 146 -18.46 14.83 6.12
C ILE A 146 -17.87 13.46 6.48
N GLU A 147 -18.70 12.48 6.81
CA GLU A 147 -18.24 11.10 7.10
C GLU A 147 -17.59 10.39 5.90
N LYS A 148 -17.73 10.92 4.68
CA LYS A 148 -17.10 10.38 3.48
C LYS A 148 -15.82 11.11 3.07
N ILE A 149 -15.34 12.04 3.91
CA ILE A 149 -14.01 12.65 3.72
C ILE A 149 -12.98 11.59 4.12
N ASP A 150 -12.23 11.11 3.14
CA ASP A 150 -11.23 10.06 3.33
C ASP A 150 -9.82 10.66 3.25
N ILE A 151 -9.10 10.58 4.36
CA ILE A 151 -7.71 11.01 4.44
C ILE A 151 -6.78 9.79 4.41
N GLY A 152 -7.17 8.69 5.05
CA GLY A 152 -6.36 7.49 5.19
C GLY A 152 -6.30 6.61 3.93
N GLY A 153 -7.30 6.70 3.05
CA GLY A 153 -7.35 5.94 1.81
C GLY A 153 -6.50 6.51 0.66
N ILE A 154 -5.83 7.65 0.88
CA ILE A 154 -4.95 8.29 -0.12
C ILE A 154 -3.49 7.78 -0.01
N SER A 155 -3.16 7.02 1.01
CA SER A 155 -1.78 6.60 1.34
C SER A 155 -1.19 5.59 0.37
#